data_8f31e3c347fd8d72542dd7645795e618
#
_entry.id   8f31e3c347fd8d72542dd7645795e618
#
_cell.length_a   1.000
_cell.length_b   1.000
_cell.length_c   1.000
_cell.angle_alpha   90.00
_cell.angle_beta   90.00
_cell.angle_gamma   90.00
#
_symmetry.space_group_name_H-M   'P 1'
#
loop_
_entity.id
_entity.type
_entity.pdbx_description
1 polymer ?
#
loop_
_entity_poly.entity_id
_entity_poly.type
_entity_poly.pdbx_seq_one_letter_code
_entity_poly.pdbx_strand_id
1 'polypeptide(L)'
;MTTRHFIIDTDTASDDAVAIVMALQWPDVEVDAITVVYGNMPLEIASANARYSVEICGKETPVYEGCARPLLRSVAHADWFHGPEGMGKLGRLHPKRPAAGQNAVEELIRRFGAAPGEITLVTLGPLTNIAAALIVEPRLAEWVKECYIMGGNANCVGNVTPAAEFNIWCDPEAARIVFHSGMKCLMVGWEHCRFDSALSHDEMAAIRALGTARAHFA
;
A
#
# COMPACT_ATOMS: atom_id res chain seq x y z
N MET A 1 -15.49 20.39 -6.42
CA MET A 1 -15.50 19.08 -5.75
C MET A 1 -14.67 19.22 -4.50
N THR A 2 -15.10 18.60 -3.39
CA THR A 2 -14.30 18.57 -2.15
C THR A 2 -13.12 17.62 -2.34
N THR A 3 -11.92 18.06 -1.99
CA THR A 3 -10.71 17.23 -2.03
C THR A 3 -10.85 16.07 -1.03
N ARG A 4 -10.51 14.86 -1.46
CA ARG A 4 -10.44 13.67 -0.61
C ARG A 4 -9.00 13.49 -0.14
N HIS A 5 -8.81 13.37 1.17
CA HIS A 5 -7.51 13.16 1.80
C HIS A 5 -7.24 11.68 2.03
N PHE A 6 -6.10 11.19 1.55
CA PHE A 6 -5.69 9.80 1.65
C PHE A 6 -4.35 9.66 2.37
N ILE A 7 -4.23 8.61 3.18
CA ILE A 7 -2.95 8.04 3.57
C ILE A 7 -2.91 6.63 2.97
N ILE A 8 -1.79 6.29 2.31
CA ILE A 8 -1.58 4.98 1.69
C ILE A 8 -0.52 4.23 2.49
N ASP A 9 -0.86 3.04 2.97
CA ASP A 9 0.08 2.09 3.59
C ASP A 9 0.37 0.97 2.60
N THR A 10 1.64 0.68 2.31
CA THR A 10 2.03 -0.14 1.14
C THR A 10 3.33 -0.90 1.39
N ASP A 11 3.47 -2.05 0.78
CA ASP A 11 4.72 -2.83 0.68
C ASP A 11 5.35 -2.76 -0.72
N THR A 12 5.18 -1.67 -1.39
CA THR A 12 5.31 -1.26 -2.79
C THR A 12 6.09 -2.22 -3.67
N ALA A 13 5.34 -3.03 -4.41
CA ALA A 13 5.78 -3.72 -5.60
C ALA A 13 5.17 -3.04 -6.86
N SER A 14 5.19 -3.70 -8.00
CA SER A 14 4.82 -3.11 -9.29
C SER A 14 3.36 -2.63 -9.35
N ASP A 15 2.43 -3.39 -8.83
CA ASP A 15 1.00 -3.09 -8.80
C ASP A 15 0.68 -1.96 -7.81
N ASP A 16 1.28 -1.98 -6.63
CA ASP A 16 1.19 -0.88 -5.67
C ASP A 16 1.71 0.43 -6.26
N ALA A 17 2.83 0.38 -6.99
CA ALA A 17 3.40 1.55 -7.62
C ALA A 17 2.42 2.19 -8.62
N VAL A 18 1.68 1.37 -9.38
CA VAL A 18 0.61 1.84 -10.28
C VAL A 18 -0.52 2.48 -9.47
N ALA A 19 -0.98 1.83 -8.40
CA ALA A 19 -2.03 2.37 -7.54
C ALA A 19 -1.63 3.72 -6.91
N ILE A 20 -0.39 3.85 -6.44
CA ILE A 20 0.17 5.11 -5.92
C ILE A 20 0.19 6.18 -7.00
N VAL A 21 0.66 5.88 -8.22
CA VAL A 21 0.66 6.82 -9.35
C VAL A 21 -0.75 7.27 -9.68
N MET A 22 -1.72 6.36 -9.71
CA MET A 22 -3.14 6.69 -9.93
C MET A 22 -3.66 7.64 -8.86
N ALA A 23 -3.46 7.34 -7.59
CA ALA A 23 -3.91 8.18 -6.48
C ALA A 23 -3.29 9.58 -6.51
N LEU A 24 -1.97 9.67 -6.76
CA LEU A 24 -1.24 10.94 -6.83
C LEU A 24 -1.63 11.83 -8.02
N GLN A 25 -2.20 11.26 -9.07
CA GLN A 25 -2.63 11.97 -10.27
C GLN A 25 -4.14 12.18 -10.34
N TRP A 26 -4.91 11.63 -9.40
CA TRP A 26 -6.35 11.77 -9.41
C TRP A 26 -6.78 13.21 -9.05
N PRO A 27 -7.63 13.87 -9.85
CA PRO A 27 -7.86 15.32 -9.74
C PRO A 27 -8.42 15.82 -8.40
N ASP A 28 -9.19 14.99 -7.70
CA ASP A 28 -9.83 15.31 -6.42
C ASP A 28 -9.25 14.55 -5.23
N VAL A 29 -8.03 13.97 -5.39
CA VAL A 29 -7.32 13.24 -4.34
C VAL A 29 -6.05 14.00 -3.94
N GLU A 30 -5.88 14.18 -2.64
CA GLU A 30 -4.63 14.58 -2.00
C GLU A 30 -4.09 13.40 -1.18
N VAL A 31 -2.88 12.94 -1.51
CA VAL A 31 -2.19 11.90 -0.72
C VAL A 31 -1.30 12.61 0.29
N ASP A 32 -1.76 12.67 1.53
CA ASP A 32 -1.13 13.41 2.62
C ASP A 32 0.18 12.76 3.09
N ALA A 33 0.25 11.44 3.02
CA ALA A 33 1.44 10.65 3.33
C ALA A 33 1.36 9.25 2.72
N ILE A 34 2.52 8.63 2.54
CA ILE A 34 2.65 7.20 2.28
C ILE A 34 3.42 6.59 3.45
N THR A 35 2.89 5.52 4.03
CA THR A 35 3.58 4.70 5.02
C THR A 35 3.97 3.36 4.38
N VAL A 36 5.15 2.88 4.69
CA VAL A 36 5.69 1.66 4.08
C VAL A 36 5.83 0.57 5.12
N VAL A 37 5.41 -0.63 4.76
CA VAL A 37 5.53 -1.85 5.54
C VAL A 37 6.34 -2.87 4.74
N TYR A 38 6.89 -3.89 5.39
CA TYR A 38 7.40 -5.08 4.70
C TYR A 38 6.24 -5.85 4.06
N GLY A 39 6.52 -6.71 3.10
CA GLY A 39 5.54 -7.62 2.49
C GLY A 39 6.09 -8.23 1.23
N ASN A 40 5.56 -7.88 0.07
CA ASN A 40 6.09 -8.30 -1.23
C ASN A 40 7.61 -8.13 -1.30
N MET A 41 8.09 -7.00 -0.76
CA MET A 41 9.50 -6.65 -0.71
C MET A 41 9.98 -6.37 0.72
N PRO A 42 11.30 -6.49 0.99
CA PRO A 42 11.90 -5.89 2.17
C PRO A 42 11.59 -4.40 2.28
N LEU A 43 11.44 -3.90 3.51
CA LEU A 43 11.03 -2.51 3.80
C LEU A 43 11.84 -1.47 3.02
N GLU A 44 13.16 -1.64 2.94
CA GLU A 44 14.05 -0.70 2.25
C GLU A 44 13.82 -0.64 0.73
N ILE A 45 13.49 -1.77 0.10
CA ILE A 45 13.16 -1.85 -1.33
C ILE A 45 11.77 -1.26 -1.56
N ALA A 46 10.77 -1.65 -0.78
CA ALA A 46 9.42 -1.10 -0.85
C ALA A 46 9.43 0.43 -0.65
N SER A 47 10.23 0.94 0.30
CA SER A 47 10.42 2.37 0.53
C SER A 47 11.05 3.09 -0.67
N ALA A 48 12.05 2.49 -1.29
CA ALA A 48 12.66 3.05 -2.51
C ALA A 48 11.64 3.11 -3.66
N ASN A 49 10.86 2.05 -3.86
CA ASN A 49 9.84 1.97 -4.89
C ASN A 49 8.72 3.02 -4.66
N ALA A 50 8.22 3.15 -3.43
CA ALA A 50 7.23 4.17 -3.07
C ALA A 50 7.73 5.59 -3.33
N ARG A 51 8.94 5.92 -2.88
CA ARG A 51 9.56 7.25 -3.10
C ARG A 51 9.75 7.55 -4.59
N TYR A 52 10.19 6.57 -5.36
CA TYR A 52 10.34 6.75 -6.80
C TYR A 52 8.98 6.98 -7.48
N SER A 53 7.92 6.29 -7.05
CA SER A 53 6.56 6.49 -7.56
C SER A 53 6.06 7.92 -7.30
N VAL A 54 6.39 8.50 -6.15
CA VAL A 54 6.12 9.92 -5.84
C VAL A 54 6.90 10.85 -6.77
N GLU A 55 8.20 10.59 -6.96
CA GLU A 55 9.08 11.43 -7.80
C GLU A 55 8.65 11.46 -9.26
N ILE A 56 8.28 10.30 -9.83
CA ILE A 56 7.85 10.24 -11.24
C ILE A 56 6.52 10.96 -11.48
N CYS A 57 5.73 11.16 -10.42
CA CYS A 57 4.52 11.96 -10.44
C CYS A 57 4.78 13.47 -10.30
N GLY A 58 6.02 13.89 -10.03
CA GLY A 58 6.37 15.28 -9.75
C GLY A 58 5.74 15.80 -8.44
N LYS A 59 5.47 14.90 -7.49
CA LYS A 59 4.86 15.21 -6.19
C LYS A 59 5.90 15.23 -5.07
N GLU A 60 5.50 15.76 -3.92
CA GLU A 60 6.35 15.88 -2.72
C GLU A 60 5.77 15.15 -1.51
N THR A 61 4.81 14.25 -1.75
CA THR A 61 4.17 13.45 -0.71
C THR A 61 5.23 12.74 0.13
N PRO A 62 5.25 12.93 1.46
CA PRO A 62 6.23 12.33 2.33
C PRO A 62 6.02 10.81 2.45
N VAL A 63 7.13 10.07 2.48
CA VAL A 63 7.15 8.62 2.63
C VAL A 63 7.83 8.25 3.94
N TYR A 64 7.15 7.49 4.80
CA TYR A 64 7.63 7.08 6.13
C TYR A 64 7.83 5.57 6.18
N GLU A 65 8.99 5.13 6.64
CA GLU A 65 9.29 3.73 6.85
C GLU A 65 8.67 3.22 8.16
N GLY A 66 8.08 2.04 8.13
CA GLY A 66 7.38 1.43 9.27
C GLY A 66 7.94 0.06 9.65
N CYS A 67 7.06 -0.90 9.88
CA CYS A 67 7.43 -2.23 10.33
C CYS A 67 8.17 -3.01 9.24
N ALA A 68 9.35 -3.55 9.60
CA ALA A 68 10.17 -4.37 8.70
C ALA A 68 9.86 -5.87 8.80
N ARG A 69 8.91 -6.27 9.65
CA ARG A 69 8.55 -7.67 9.90
C ARG A 69 7.15 -7.77 10.55
N PRO A 70 6.51 -8.95 10.46
CA PRO A 70 5.22 -9.20 11.09
C PRO A 70 5.31 -9.16 12.62
N LEU A 71 4.16 -9.09 13.28
CA LEU A 71 4.07 -9.05 14.74
C LEU A 71 4.67 -10.31 15.38
N LEU A 72 4.35 -11.49 14.86
CA LEU A 72 4.74 -12.76 15.48
C LEU A 72 5.45 -13.71 14.51
N ARG A 73 5.14 -13.69 13.23
CA ARG A 73 5.61 -14.67 12.25
C ARG A 73 7.02 -14.40 11.75
N SER A 74 7.60 -15.36 11.04
CA SER A 74 8.78 -15.14 10.22
C SER A 74 8.41 -14.32 9.00
N VAL A 75 9.34 -13.45 8.58
CA VAL A 75 9.18 -12.65 7.36
C VAL A 75 9.12 -13.56 6.14
N ALA A 76 8.21 -13.25 5.22
CA ALA A 76 8.15 -13.80 3.88
C ALA A 76 8.05 -12.66 2.87
N HIS A 77 8.62 -12.86 1.69
CA HIS A 77 8.56 -11.92 0.57
C HIS A 77 8.07 -12.63 -0.69
N ALA A 78 7.60 -11.86 -1.68
CA ALA A 78 7.12 -12.36 -2.96
C ALA A 78 8.07 -11.99 -4.12
N ASP A 79 9.35 -11.94 -3.88
CA ASP A 79 10.41 -11.71 -4.87
C ASP A 79 10.39 -12.74 -6.02
N TRP A 80 9.92 -13.95 -5.75
CA TRP A 80 9.66 -14.99 -6.75
C TRP A 80 8.60 -14.58 -7.79
N PHE A 81 7.70 -13.63 -7.46
CA PHE A 81 6.65 -13.13 -8.35
C PHE A 81 7.00 -11.76 -8.95
N HIS A 82 7.36 -10.80 -8.10
CA HIS A 82 7.64 -9.41 -8.51
C HIS A 82 9.09 -9.18 -8.97
N GLY A 83 9.96 -10.20 -8.86
CA GLY A 83 11.40 -10.07 -9.06
C GLY A 83 12.13 -9.49 -7.84
N PRO A 84 13.47 -9.55 -7.81
CA PRO A 84 14.25 -9.24 -6.61
C PRO A 84 14.14 -7.78 -6.13
N GLU A 85 13.78 -6.86 -7.02
CA GLU A 85 13.59 -5.43 -6.70
C GLU A 85 12.12 -5.02 -6.70
N GLY A 86 11.19 -5.97 -6.88
CA GLY A 86 9.75 -5.72 -6.82
C GLY A 86 9.15 -5.01 -8.02
N MET A 87 9.94 -4.64 -9.01
CA MET A 87 9.52 -3.82 -10.14
C MET A 87 9.73 -4.53 -11.50
N GLY A 88 9.68 -5.86 -11.49
CA GLY A 88 9.81 -6.67 -12.70
C GLY A 88 11.10 -6.36 -13.47
N LYS A 89 10.96 -5.93 -14.72
CA LYS A 89 12.09 -5.62 -15.61
C LYS A 89 12.71 -4.24 -15.38
N LEU A 90 12.12 -3.38 -14.58
CA LEU A 90 12.67 -2.04 -14.31
C LEU A 90 13.91 -2.10 -13.41
N GLY A 91 14.08 -3.22 -12.67
CA GLY A 91 15.20 -3.38 -11.75
C GLY A 91 15.12 -2.43 -10.56
N ARG A 92 16.28 -2.20 -9.92
CA ARG A 92 16.35 -1.35 -8.71
C ARG A 92 16.12 0.12 -9.02
N LEU A 93 15.16 0.70 -8.31
CA LEU A 93 14.85 2.12 -8.41
C LEU A 93 15.75 2.92 -7.45
N HIS A 94 16.16 4.11 -7.90
CA HIS A 94 17.04 4.99 -7.14
C HIS A 94 16.38 6.35 -6.95
N PRO A 95 15.47 6.50 -5.95
CA PRO A 95 14.86 7.78 -5.64
C PRO A 95 15.93 8.78 -5.16
N LYS A 96 15.77 10.04 -5.51
CA LYS A 96 16.67 11.12 -5.12
C LYS A 96 16.40 11.61 -3.71
N ARG A 97 15.13 11.55 -3.28
CA ARG A 97 14.71 12.01 -1.95
C ARG A 97 14.84 10.88 -0.93
N PRO A 98 15.34 11.16 0.28
CA PRO A 98 15.32 10.21 1.39
C PRO A 98 13.88 9.97 1.85
N ALA A 99 13.68 8.93 2.66
CA ALA A 99 12.45 8.79 3.44
C ALA A 99 12.30 9.99 4.39
N ALA A 100 11.05 10.40 4.64
CA ALA A 100 10.74 11.52 5.52
C ALA A 100 10.99 11.15 7.01
N GLY A 101 10.94 9.86 7.34
CA GLY A 101 11.25 9.34 8.67
C GLY A 101 11.09 7.82 8.74
N GLN A 102 11.49 7.25 9.88
CA GLN A 102 11.44 5.81 10.17
C GLN A 102 10.36 5.45 11.19
N ASN A 103 9.30 6.25 11.31
CA ASN A 103 8.24 6.04 12.28
C ASN A 103 6.84 6.22 11.67
N ALA A 104 6.52 5.33 10.73
CA ALA A 104 5.20 5.30 10.09
C ALA A 104 4.05 5.16 11.12
N VAL A 105 4.26 4.38 12.18
CA VAL A 105 3.24 4.17 13.23
C VAL A 105 2.90 5.47 13.97
N GLU A 106 3.90 6.23 14.38
CA GLU A 106 3.68 7.55 15.02
C GLU A 106 3.02 8.53 14.03
N GLU A 107 3.44 8.51 12.78
CA GLU A 107 2.93 9.41 11.77
C GLU A 107 1.45 9.12 11.44
N LEU A 108 1.06 7.85 11.39
CA LEU A 108 -0.35 7.45 11.29
C LEU A 108 -1.17 8.02 12.45
N ILE A 109 -0.73 7.77 13.70
CA ILE A 109 -1.41 8.26 14.89
C ILE A 109 -1.51 9.80 14.87
N ARG A 110 -0.42 10.48 14.57
CA ARG A 110 -0.35 11.95 14.54
C ARG A 110 -1.29 12.55 13.50
N ARG A 111 -1.31 12.02 12.28
CA ARG A 111 -2.14 12.58 11.18
C ARG A 111 -3.61 12.32 11.39
N PHE A 112 -3.99 11.10 11.70
CA PHE A 112 -5.40 10.79 11.96
C PHE A 112 -5.93 11.50 13.20
N GLY A 113 -5.09 11.64 14.25
CA GLY A 113 -5.45 12.39 15.45
C GLY A 113 -5.56 13.91 15.22
N ALA A 114 -4.87 14.46 14.23
CA ALA A 114 -4.96 15.88 13.87
C ALA A 114 -6.22 16.21 13.01
N ALA A 115 -6.78 15.22 12.29
CA ALA A 115 -7.94 15.40 11.40
C ALA A 115 -8.91 14.21 11.52
N PRO A 116 -9.54 13.99 12.70
CA PRO A 116 -10.41 12.85 12.93
C PRO A 116 -11.63 12.86 11.99
N GLY A 117 -11.88 11.72 11.33
CA GLY A 117 -12.99 11.54 10.41
C GLY A 117 -12.83 12.21 9.03
N GLU A 118 -11.67 12.80 8.73
CA GLU A 118 -11.43 13.49 7.46
C GLU A 118 -10.63 12.65 6.47
N ILE A 119 -9.67 11.86 6.95
CA ILE A 119 -8.70 11.14 6.12
C ILE A 119 -9.17 9.69 5.91
N THR A 120 -9.10 9.24 4.67
CA THR A 120 -9.31 7.85 4.27
C THR A 120 -7.96 7.11 4.30
N LEU A 121 -7.94 5.94 4.91
CA LEU A 121 -6.81 5.02 4.88
C LEU A 121 -6.95 4.02 3.73
N VAL A 122 -5.90 3.83 2.96
CA VAL A 122 -5.81 2.79 1.92
C VAL A 122 -4.63 1.91 2.26
N THR A 123 -4.85 0.61 2.47
CA THR A 123 -3.76 -0.35 2.73
C THR A 123 -3.62 -1.30 1.55
N LEU A 124 -2.41 -1.40 1.03
CA LEU A 124 -2.06 -2.22 -0.13
C LEU A 124 -1.19 -3.43 0.27
N GLY A 125 -0.62 -3.42 1.48
CA GLY A 125 0.26 -4.46 2.02
C GLY A 125 -0.25 -5.10 3.31
N PRO A 126 0.61 -5.87 4.02
CA PRO A 126 0.30 -6.44 5.34
C PRO A 126 -0.07 -5.36 6.35
N LEU A 127 -1.05 -5.65 7.21
CA LEU A 127 -1.66 -4.67 8.12
C LEU A 127 -0.82 -4.36 9.38
N THR A 128 0.46 -4.69 9.39
CA THR A 128 1.32 -4.58 10.57
C THR A 128 1.47 -3.16 11.10
N ASN A 129 1.65 -2.16 10.23
CA ASN A 129 1.72 -0.75 10.65
C ASN A 129 0.42 -0.30 11.33
N ILE A 130 -0.71 -0.69 10.75
CA ILE A 130 -2.03 -0.28 11.24
C ILE A 130 -2.34 -0.96 12.58
N ALA A 131 -2.03 -2.24 12.70
CA ALA A 131 -2.18 -2.97 13.95
C ALA A 131 -1.29 -2.39 15.06
N ALA A 132 -0.03 -2.08 14.75
CA ALA A 132 0.87 -1.44 15.69
C ALA A 132 0.35 -0.06 16.14
N ALA A 133 -0.17 0.74 15.22
CA ALA A 133 -0.78 2.03 15.54
C ALA A 133 -2.02 1.87 16.44
N LEU A 134 -2.88 0.89 16.17
CA LEU A 134 -4.07 0.58 17.00
C LEU A 134 -3.71 0.06 18.39
N ILE A 135 -2.61 -0.69 18.53
CA ILE A 135 -2.12 -1.15 19.84
C ILE A 135 -1.66 0.04 20.69
N VAL A 136 -0.96 1.00 20.07
CA VAL A 136 -0.44 2.20 20.76
C VAL A 136 -1.57 3.20 21.03
N GLU A 137 -2.46 3.42 20.07
CA GLU A 137 -3.55 4.39 20.13
C GLU A 137 -4.85 3.78 19.62
N PRO A 138 -5.67 3.16 20.47
CA PRO A 138 -6.91 2.50 20.05
C PRO A 138 -7.95 3.45 19.43
N ARG A 139 -7.92 4.76 19.77
CA ARG A 139 -8.82 5.78 19.20
C ARG A 139 -8.58 5.98 17.70
N LEU A 140 -7.48 5.48 17.15
CA LEU A 140 -7.22 5.49 15.70
C LEU A 140 -8.39 4.88 14.93
N ALA A 141 -9.04 3.85 15.47
CA ALA A 141 -10.21 3.22 14.86
C ALA A 141 -11.38 4.20 14.64
N GLU A 142 -11.53 5.18 15.52
CA GLU A 142 -12.58 6.21 15.44
C GLU A 142 -12.14 7.41 14.58
N TRP A 143 -10.83 7.68 14.51
CA TRP A 143 -10.30 8.81 13.76
C TRP A 143 -10.21 8.56 12.25
N VAL A 144 -10.02 7.30 11.84
CA VAL A 144 -10.02 6.94 10.42
C VAL A 144 -11.44 7.07 9.86
N LYS A 145 -11.60 7.88 8.81
CA LYS A 145 -12.89 8.09 8.14
C LYS A 145 -13.46 6.78 7.61
N GLU A 146 -12.64 6.04 6.88
CA GLU A 146 -12.87 4.69 6.37
C GLU A 146 -11.54 4.10 5.91
N CYS A 147 -11.43 2.79 5.94
CA CYS A 147 -10.23 2.05 5.57
C CYS A 147 -10.54 1.09 4.43
N TYR A 148 -9.90 1.29 3.29
CA TYR A 148 -9.93 0.34 2.17
C TYR A 148 -8.72 -0.58 2.26
N ILE A 149 -8.98 -1.88 2.36
CA ILE A 149 -7.94 -2.89 2.59
C ILE A 149 -7.84 -3.78 1.35
N MET A 150 -6.76 -3.64 0.56
CA MET A 150 -6.42 -4.67 -0.41
C MET A 150 -5.84 -5.87 0.34
N GLY A 151 -6.54 -6.98 0.31
CA GLY A 151 -6.12 -8.20 0.99
C GLY A 151 -7.26 -9.15 1.30
N GLY A 152 -6.89 -10.37 1.64
CA GLY A 152 -7.85 -11.43 1.90
C GLY A 152 -8.56 -11.95 0.66
N ASN A 153 -9.47 -12.87 0.87
CA ASN A 153 -10.32 -13.45 -0.18
C ASN A 153 -11.59 -14.01 0.46
N ALA A 154 -12.74 -13.71 -0.13
CA ALA A 154 -14.03 -14.15 0.39
C ALA A 154 -14.62 -15.31 -0.42
N ASN A 155 -14.64 -15.18 -1.76
CA ASN A 155 -15.35 -16.09 -2.65
C ASN A 155 -14.42 -16.75 -3.68
N CYS A 156 -13.12 -16.78 -3.45
CA CYS A 156 -12.16 -17.43 -4.34
C CYS A 156 -11.06 -18.14 -3.55
N VAL A 157 -10.27 -18.95 -4.22
CA VAL A 157 -9.03 -19.50 -3.64
C VAL A 157 -8.01 -18.38 -3.42
N GLY A 158 -7.17 -18.54 -2.41
CA GLY A 158 -6.07 -17.62 -2.15
C GLY A 158 -4.98 -17.65 -3.24
N ASN A 159 -4.01 -16.76 -3.11
CA ASN A 159 -2.86 -16.65 -4.01
C ASN A 159 -1.56 -17.21 -3.42
N VAL A 160 -1.45 -17.34 -2.11
CA VAL A 160 -0.27 -17.91 -1.42
C VAL A 160 -0.55 -19.30 -0.87
N THR A 161 -1.77 -19.57 -0.42
CA THR A 161 -2.28 -20.91 -0.10
C THR A 161 -3.67 -21.07 -0.70
N PRO A 162 -4.25 -22.28 -0.75
CA PRO A 162 -5.61 -22.46 -1.22
C PRO A 162 -6.67 -21.63 -0.47
N ALA A 163 -6.37 -21.22 0.77
CA ALA A 163 -7.30 -20.50 1.62
C ALA A 163 -6.90 -19.08 1.95
N ALA A 164 -5.68 -18.64 1.62
CA ALA A 164 -5.18 -17.35 2.06
C ALA A 164 -4.61 -16.48 0.92
N GLU A 165 -4.94 -15.20 0.99
CA GLU A 165 -4.31 -14.14 0.22
C GLU A 165 -3.06 -13.65 0.96
N PHE A 166 -2.05 -13.19 0.21
CA PHE A 166 -0.69 -12.93 0.67
C PHE A 166 -0.61 -11.86 1.77
N ASN A 167 -1.25 -10.72 1.63
CA ASN A 167 -1.16 -9.63 2.60
C ASN A 167 -1.69 -10.05 3.99
N ILE A 168 -2.83 -10.75 3.99
CA ILE A 168 -3.42 -11.28 5.23
C ILE A 168 -2.60 -12.46 5.77
N TRP A 169 -2.06 -13.29 4.88
CA TRP A 169 -1.22 -14.42 5.29
C TRP A 169 0.11 -13.99 5.90
N CYS A 170 0.69 -12.88 5.44
CA CYS A 170 1.95 -12.34 5.98
C CYS A 170 1.85 -11.98 7.45
N ASP A 171 0.74 -11.37 7.89
CA ASP A 171 0.51 -11.01 9.30
C ASP A 171 -0.98 -11.14 9.68
N PRO A 172 -1.49 -12.37 9.85
CA PRO A 172 -2.88 -12.58 10.24
C PRO A 172 -3.19 -12.10 11.65
N GLU A 173 -2.18 -11.99 12.52
CA GLU A 173 -2.32 -11.42 13.85
C GLU A 173 -2.61 -9.91 13.74
N ALA A 174 -1.91 -9.19 12.88
CA ALA A 174 -2.21 -7.79 12.57
C ALA A 174 -3.59 -7.64 11.92
N ALA A 175 -3.91 -8.48 10.95
CA ALA A 175 -5.23 -8.49 10.31
C ALA A 175 -6.35 -8.70 11.35
N ARG A 176 -6.19 -9.64 12.28
CA ARG A 176 -7.15 -9.86 13.37
C ARG A 176 -7.33 -8.59 14.22
N ILE A 177 -6.26 -7.89 14.58
CA ILE A 177 -6.34 -6.65 15.36
C ILE A 177 -7.14 -5.60 14.60
N VAL A 178 -6.83 -5.37 13.34
CA VAL A 178 -7.49 -4.36 12.51
C VAL A 178 -8.97 -4.68 12.31
N PHE A 179 -9.32 -5.90 11.92
CA PHE A 179 -10.71 -6.28 11.68
C PHE A 179 -11.59 -6.31 12.95
N HIS A 180 -11.00 -6.41 14.14
CA HIS A 180 -11.72 -6.36 15.42
C HIS A 180 -11.65 -4.99 16.12
N SER A 181 -10.99 -4.01 15.53
CA SER A 181 -10.79 -2.68 16.14
C SER A 181 -12.05 -1.82 16.19
N GLY A 182 -13.07 -2.15 15.42
CA GLY A 182 -14.25 -1.29 15.21
C GLY A 182 -14.07 -0.23 14.12
N MET A 183 -12.89 -0.17 13.48
CA MET A 183 -12.65 0.70 12.32
C MET A 183 -13.61 0.35 11.17
N LYS A 184 -14.10 1.35 10.46
CA LYS A 184 -14.93 1.16 9.26
C LYS A 184 -14.06 0.63 8.12
N CYS A 185 -13.96 -0.69 8.00
CA CYS A 185 -13.14 -1.37 6.99
C CYS A 185 -13.99 -1.85 5.80
N LEU A 186 -13.44 -1.69 4.60
CA LEU A 186 -13.94 -2.25 3.37
C LEU A 186 -12.81 -3.07 2.74
N MET A 187 -13.00 -4.39 2.72
CA MET A 187 -12.02 -5.31 2.14
C MET A 187 -12.20 -5.42 0.63
N VAL A 188 -11.13 -5.19 -0.11
CA VAL A 188 -11.00 -5.42 -1.55
C VAL A 188 -10.15 -6.68 -1.71
N GLY A 189 -10.81 -7.83 -1.79
CA GLY A 189 -10.17 -9.14 -1.77
C GLY A 189 -9.55 -9.55 -3.11
N TRP A 190 -8.79 -10.63 -3.07
CA TRP A 190 -8.08 -11.21 -4.22
C TRP A 190 -9.00 -11.51 -5.41
N GLU A 191 -10.28 -11.77 -5.17
CA GLU A 191 -11.27 -11.93 -6.23
C GLU A 191 -11.35 -10.76 -7.21
N HIS A 192 -11.06 -9.55 -6.74
CA HIS A 192 -11.02 -8.32 -7.55
C HIS A 192 -9.70 -8.10 -8.30
N CYS A 193 -8.68 -8.92 -8.03
CA CYS A 193 -7.37 -8.85 -8.70
C CYS A 193 -7.20 -9.91 -9.79
N ARG A 194 -8.31 -10.51 -10.27
CA ARG A 194 -8.31 -11.64 -11.19
C ARG A 194 -9.12 -11.35 -12.44
N PHE A 195 -8.92 -12.15 -13.47
CA PHE A 195 -9.68 -12.15 -14.72
C PHE A 195 -9.83 -10.75 -15.35
N ASP A 196 -10.98 -10.12 -15.19
CA ASP A 196 -11.32 -8.84 -15.82
C ASP A 196 -10.49 -7.65 -15.29
N SER A 197 -9.75 -7.84 -14.21
CA SER A 197 -8.80 -6.84 -13.70
C SER A 197 -7.45 -6.88 -14.41
N ALA A 198 -7.17 -7.94 -15.17
CA ALA A 198 -5.92 -8.06 -15.91
C ALA A 198 -5.98 -7.22 -17.20
N LEU A 199 -5.02 -6.33 -17.38
CA LEU A 199 -4.89 -5.57 -18.61
C LEU A 199 -4.54 -6.49 -19.78
N SER A 200 -5.25 -6.35 -20.88
CA SER A 200 -4.94 -7.00 -22.14
C SER A 200 -3.65 -6.43 -22.76
N HIS A 201 -3.06 -7.17 -23.69
CA HIS A 201 -1.88 -6.69 -24.44
C HIS A 201 -2.17 -5.37 -25.19
N ASP A 202 -3.39 -5.20 -25.70
CA ASP A 202 -3.78 -3.99 -26.45
C ASP A 202 -3.92 -2.79 -25.50
N GLU A 203 -4.49 -2.97 -24.31
CA GLU A 203 -4.55 -1.92 -23.27
C GLU A 203 -3.16 -1.52 -22.78
N MET A 204 -2.28 -2.48 -22.53
CA MET A 204 -0.87 -2.19 -22.18
C MET A 204 -0.15 -1.45 -23.31
N ALA A 205 -0.38 -1.82 -24.58
CA ALA A 205 0.19 -1.12 -25.72
C ALA A 205 -0.34 0.31 -25.83
N ALA A 206 -1.63 0.52 -25.58
CA ALA A 206 -2.25 1.83 -25.58
C ALA A 206 -1.68 2.74 -24.46
N ILE A 207 -1.49 2.20 -23.26
CA ILE A 207 -0.84 2.92 -22.14
C ILE A 207 0.58 3.35 -22.54
N ARG A 208 1.39 2.43 -23.08
CA ARG A 208 2.76 2.74 -23.53
C ARG A 208 2.80 3.77 -24.65
N ALA A 209 1.82 3.75 -25.55
CA ALA A 209 1.70 4.72 -26.64
C ALA A 209 1.45 6.16 -26.19
N LEU A 210 1.05 6.39 -24.93
CA LEU A 210 0.95 7.73 -24.35
C LEU A 210 2.31 8.44 -24.27
N GLY A 211 3.44 7.72 -24.32
CA GLY A 211 4.79 8.26 -24.40
C GLY A 211 5.23 9.09 -23.18
N THR A 212 4.51 9.01 -22.07
CA THR A 212 4.87 9.71 -20.82
C THR A 212 5.78 8.86 -19.96
N ALA A 213 6.58 9.49 -19.11
CA ALA A 213 7.43 8.77 -18.16
C ALA A 213 6.59 7.84 -17.25
N ARG A 214 5.40 8.26 -16.85
CA ARG A 214 4.47 7.45 -16.04
C ARG A 214 3.92 6.26 -16.81
N ALA A 215 3.58 6.42 -18.06
CA ALA A 215 3.09 5.34 -18.90
C ALA A 215 4.18 4.29 -19.24
N HIS A 216 5.45 4.67 -19.24
CA HIS A 216 6.56 3.74 -19.36
C HIS A 216 6.91 3.04 -18.04
N PHE A 217 6.57 3.66 -16.91
CA PHE A 217 6.76 3.12 -15.57
C PHE A 217 5.67 2.08 -15.21
N ALA A 218 4.42 2.35 -15.55
CA ALA A 218 3.28 1.43 -15.36
C ALA A 218 3.28 0.30 -16.41
#